data_9b7a101e6e11b51c0a5beb9855c8f1a7
#
_entry.id   9b7a101e6e11b51c0a5beb9855c8f1a7
#
_cell.length_a   1.000
_cell.length_b   1.000
_cell.length_c   1.000
_cell.angle_alpha   90.00
_cell.angle_beta   90.00
_cell.angle_gamma   90.00
#
_symmetry.space_group_name_H-M   'P 1'
#
loop_
_entity.id
_entity.type
_entity.pdbx_description
1 polymer ?
#
loop_
_entity_poly.entity_id
_entity_poly.type
_entity_poly.pdbx_seq_one_letter_code
_entity_poly.pdbx_strand_id
1 'polypeptide(L)'
;MIPHEKIRPSHLKELASEIVEEGILKMPLIVDEKTRVILDGHHRYRVLQMLGAKLIPAMLVEYSSPDVSVFPRRIGYKVSKQLVIDMALRGQLMPPKTTRHVLEMEIRPVDLPLRFLLNQD
;
A
#
# COMPACT_ATOMS: atom_id res chain seq x y z
N MET A 1 6.55 5.81 -5.49
CA MET A 1 6.09 5.25 -4.20
C MET A 1 7.12 4.29 -3.65
N ILE A 2 7.32 4.32 -2.34
CA ILE A 2 8.39 3.57 -1.69
C ILE A 2 7.79 2.56 -0.71
N PRO A 3 8.00 1.24 -0.90
CA PRO A 3 7.49 0.23 0.02
C PRO A 3 8.33 0.16 1.31
N HIS A 4 7.73 -0.31 2.40
CA HIS A 4 8.43 -0.60 3.66
C HIS A 4 8.23 -2.03 4.15
N GLU A 5 7.39 -2.81 3.48
CA GLU A 5 7.14 -4.22 3.81
C GLU A 5 7.33 -5.12 2.60
N LYS A 6 7.76 -6.35 2.88
CA LYS A 6 7.80 -7.40 1.88
C LYS A 6 6.39 -7.89 1.59
N ILE A 7 6.19 -8.44 0.40
CA ILE A 7 4.93 -9.09 0.03
C ILE A 7 4.97 -10.58 0.40
N ARG A 8 3.78 -11.16 0.56
CA ARG A 8 3.61 -12.61 0.73
C ARG A 8 3.20 -13.20 -0.62
N PRO A 9 4.04 -14.06 -1.26
CA PRO A 9 3.76 -14.53 -2.63
C PRO A 9 2.39 -15.19 -2.82
N SER A 10 1.93 -16.00 -1.86
CA SER A 10 0.61 -16.64 -1.94
C SER A 10 -0.52 -15.62 -1.94
N HIS A 11 -0.45 -14.61 -1.08
CA HIS A 11 -1.43 -13.53 -1.02
C HIS A 11 -1.40 -12.68 -2.28
N LEU A 12 -0.20 -12.43 -2.81
CA LEU A 12 -0.04 -11.67 -4.06
C LEU A 12 -0.76 -12.35 -5.23
N LYS A 13 -0.61 -13.67 -5.34
CA LYS A 13 -1.23 -14.46 -6.40
C LYS A 13 -2.76 -14.43 -6.31
N GLU A 14 -3.31 -14.61 -5.12
CA GLU A 14 -4.74 -14.52 -4.88
C GLU A 14 -5.30 -13.14 -5.23
N LEU A 15 -4.65 -12.10 -4.77
CA LEU A 15 -5.08 -10.73 -5.01
C LEU A 15 -5.00 -10.37 -6.49
N ALA A 16 -3.94 -10.81 -7.19
CA ALA A 16 -3.81 -10.60 -8.63
C ALA A 16 -4.97 -11.23 -9.38
N SER A 17 -5.34 -12.47 -9.02
CA SER A 17 -6.48 -13.16 -9.63
C SER A 17 -7.79 -12.41 -9.39
N GLU A 18 -8.02 -11.94 -8.17
CA GLU A 18 -9.22 -11.18 -7.83
C GLU A 18 -9.33 -9.87 -8.63
N ILE A 19 -8.25 -9.11 -8.70
CA ILE A 19 -8.24 -7.83 -9.41
C ILE A 19 -8.47 -8.03 -10.90
N VAL A 20 -7.81 -9.02 -11.50
CA VAL A 20 -7.97 -9.32 -12.93
C VAL A 20 -9.38 -9.81 -13.22
N GLU A 21 -9.91 -10.70 -12.38
CA GLU A 21 -11.25 -11.27 -12.57
C GLU A 21 -12.34 -10.22 -12.42
N GLU A 22 -12.24 -9.36 -11.42
CA GLU A 22 -13.19 -8.26 -11.22
C GLU A 22 -13.02 -7.14 -12.24
N GLY A 23 -11.81 -6.95 -12.74
CA GLY A 23 -11.49 -5.88 -13.69
C GLY A 23 -11.56 -4.48 -13.10
N ILE A 24 -11.55 -4.36 -11.78
CA ILE A 24 -11.70 -3.10 -11.05
C ILE A 24 -10.73 -3.07 -9.87
N LEU A 25 -10.07 -1.93 -9.67
CA LEU A 25 -9.38 -1.63 -8.42
C LEU A 25 -10.35 -0.85 -7.53
N LYS A 26 -10.76 -1.45 -6.43
CA LYS A 26 -11.77 -0.85 -5.54
C LYS A 26 -11.21 0.23 -4.65
N MET A 27 -10.09 -0.05 -3.97
CA MET A 27 -9.52 0.84 -2.96
C MET A 27 -8.18 1.40 -3.40
N PRO A 28 -7.89 2.68 -3.07
CA PRO A 28 -6.57 3.24 -3.35
C PRO A 28 -5.55 2.70 -2.34
N LEU A 29 -4.27 2.85 -2.67
CA LEU A 29 -3.19 2.72 -1.70
C LEU A 29 -3.26 3.90 -0.73
N ILE A 30 -2.68 3.73 0.46
CA ILE A 30 -2.47 4.83 1.39
C ILE A 30 -0.98 5.16 1.40
N VAL A 31 -0.65 6.40 1.11
CA VAL A 31 0.74 6.84 0.88
C VAL A 31 1.00 8.13 1.64
N ASP A 32 2.16 8.23 2.31
CA ASP A 32 2.59 9.48 2.93
C ASP A 32 2.87 10.52 1.84
N GLU A 33 2.19 11.68 1.92
CA GLU A 33 2.32 12.73 0.92
C GLU A 33 3.72 13.31 0.82
N LYS A 34 4.47 13.29 1.91
CA LYS A 34 5.80 13.89 2.02
C LYS A 34 6.90 13.02 1.44
N THR A 35 6.96 11.74 1.88
CA THR A 35 8.02 10.81 1.50
C THR A 35 7.65 9.87 0.36
N ARG A 36 6.36 9.76 0.08
CA ARG A 36 5.79 8.78 -0.87
C ARG A 36 5.95 7.33 -0.41
N VAL A 37 6.15 7.12 0.88
CA VAL A 37 6.18 5.78 1.47
C VAL A 37 4.78 5.19 1.49
N ILE A 38 4.66 3.95 1.04
CA ILE A 38 3.40 3.21 1.06
C ILE A 38 3.12 2.79 2.51
N LEU A 39 1.98 3.23 3.04
CA LEU A 39 1.56 2.87 4.40
C LEU A 39 0.65 1.64 4.40
N ASP A 40 -0.20 1.54 3.39
CA ASP A 40 -1.09 0.39 3.20
C ASP A 40 -1.26 0.12 1.72
N GLY A 41 -1.35 -1.16 1.35
CA GLY A 41 -1.57 -1.58 -0.03
C GLY A 41 -0.33 -2.09 -0.75
N HIS A 42 0.67 -2.62 -0.03
CA HIS A 42 1.90 -3.17 -0.64
C HIS A 42 1.61 -4.27 -1.67
N HIS A 43 0.65 -5.16 -1.38
CA HIS A 43 0.29 -6.23 -2.31
C HIS A 43 -0.42 -5.67 -3.55
N ARG A 44 -1.34 -4.71 -3.38
CA ARG A 44 -2.01 -4.04 -4.52
C ARG A 44 -0.99 -3.31 -5.39
N TYR A 45 -0.05 -2.62 -4.79
CA TYR A 45 1.03 -1.94 -5.50
C TYR A 45 1.81 -2.92 -6.38
N ARG A 46 2.21 -4.06 -5.81
CA ARG A 46 2.99 -5.06 -6.54
C ARG A 46 2.18 -5.70 -7.68
N VAL A 47 0.91 -6.00 -7.44
CA VAL A 47 0.03 -6.53 -8.48
C VAL A 47 -0.05 -5.57 -9.65
N LEU A 48 -0.30 -4.29 -9.37
CA LEU A 48 -0.42 -3.28 -10.43
C LEU A 48 0.89 -3.11 -11.21
N GLN A 49 2.03 -3.16 -10.52
CA GLN A 49 3.34 -3.14 -11.19
C GLN A 49 3.49 -4.34 -12.12
N MET A 50 3.16 -5.55 -11.66
CA MET A 50 3.27 -6.77 -12.46
C MET A 50 2.37 -6.75 -13.67
N LEU A 51 1.21 -6.12 -13.57
CA LEU A 51 0.28 -5.96 -14.69
C LEU A 51 0.67 -4.83 -15.64
N GLY A 52 1.73 -4.09 -15.32
CA GLY A 52 2.18 -2.97 -16.15
C GLY A 52 1.33 -1.72 -16.03
N ALA A 53 0.70 -1.50 -14.87
CA ALA A 53 -0.13 -0.33 -14.66
C ALA A 53 0.67 0.96 -14.80
N LYS A 54 0.15 1.90 -15.56
CA LYS A 54 0.74 3.23 -15.76
C LYS A 54 0.29 4.21 -14.69
N LEU A 55 -0.89 3.96 -14.09
CA LEU A 55 -1.42 4.75 -12.99
C LEU A 55 -1.70 3.82 -11.81
N ILE A 56 -1.35 4.27 -10.61
CA ILE A 56 -1.63 3.56 -9.36
C ILE A 56 -2.33 4.56 -8.42
N PRO A 57 -3.63 4.39 -8.19
CA PRO A 57 -4.39 5.30 -7.34
C PRO A 57 -3.90 5.27 -5.89
N ALA A 58 -3.68 6.44 -5.32
CA ALA A 58 -3.23 6.58 -3.95
C ALA A 58 -3.99 7.71 -3.25
N MET A 59 -4.37 7.48 -2.01
CA MET A 59 -4.82 8.52 -1.11
C MET A 59 -3.60 9.02 -0.36
N LEU A 60 -3.27 10.29 -0.56
CA LEU A 60 -2.13 10.92 0.12
C LEU A 60 -2.56 11.41 1.49
N VAL A 61 -1.79 11.04 2.51
CA VAL A 61 -2.05 11.45 3.89
C VAL A 61 -0.81 12.08 4.50
N GLU A 62 -1.02 12.95 5.48
CA GLU A 62 0.05 13.50 6.28
C GLU A 62 0.38 12.50 7.41
N TYR A 63 1.46 11.73 7.26
CA TYR A 63 1.79 10.66 8.19
C TYR A 63 2.10 11.16 9.61
N SER A 64 2.58 12.40 9.73
CA SER A 64 2.83 13.01 11.03
C SER A 64 1.57 13.44 11.78
N SER A 65 0.41 13.42 11.11
CA SER A 65 -0.87 13.77 11.74
C SER A 65 -1.27 12.74 12.80
N PRO A 66 -1.85 13.17 13.94
CA PRO A 66 -2.39 12.25 14.94
C PRO A 66 -3.57 11.42 14.43
N ASP A 67 -4.16 11.79 13.29
CA ASP A 67 -5.25 11.03 12.67
C ASP A 67 -4.76 9.74 12.00
N VAL A 68 -3.45 9.56 11.87
CA VAL A 68 -2.83 8.35 11.31
C VAL A 68 -2.06 7.67 12.43
N SER A 69 -2.35 6.39 12.69
CA SER A 69 -1.67 5.60 13.71
C SER A 69 -1.07 4.33 13.11
N VAL A 70 -0.01 3.82 13.71
CA VAL A 70 0.61 2.56 13.31
C VAL A 70 0.70 1.62 14.52
N PHE A 71 0.33 0.37 14.30
CA PHE A 71 0.36 -0.67 15.31
C PHE A 71 1.10 -1.90 14.79
N PRO A 72 1.77 -2.68 15.68
CA PRO A 72 2.38 -3.93 15.25
C PRO A 72 1.31 -5.00 14.99
N ARG A 73 1.55 -5.82 13.97
CA ARG A 73 0.71 -6.98 13.64
C ARG A 73 1.39 -8.29 13.95
N ARG A 74 2.67 -8.25 14.34
CA ARG A 74 3.46 -9.44 14.71
C ARG A 74 3.88 -9.36 16.16
N ILE A 75 3.78 -10.47 16.86
CA ILE A 75 4.23 -10.57 18.24
C ILE A 75 5.75 -10.33 18.30
N GLY A 76 6.18 -9.52 19.27
CA GLY A 76 7.60 -9.19 19.46
C GLY A 76 8.12 -8.07 18.59
N TYR A 77 7.33 -7.53 17.67
CA TYR A 77 7.73 -6.37 16.88
C TYR A 77 7.27 -5.08 17.53
N LYS A 78 8.17 -4.13 17.60
CA LYS A 78 7.86 -2.75 17.98
C LYS A 78 7.88 -1.91 16.71
N VAL A 79 6.83 -1.14 16.49
CA VAL A 79 6.72 -0.29 15.31
C VAL A 79 6.47 1.16 15.72
N SER A 80 6.95 2.08 14.88
CA SER A 80 6.72 3.51 15.00
C SER A 80 6.66 4.11 13.61
N LYS A 81 6.09 5.29 13.50
CA LYS A 81 6.08 6.02 12.22
C LYS A 81 7.50 6.27 11.72
N GLN A 82 8.42 6.65 12.62
CA GLN A 82 9.80 6.89 12.25
C GLN A 82 10.48 5.63 11.72
N LEU A 83 10.24 4.48 12.35
CA LEU A 83 10.81 3.21 11.90
C LEU A 83 10.31 2.86 10.49
N VAL A 84 9.02 3.03 10.22
CA VAL A 84 8.44 2.77 8.90
C VAL A 84 9.14 3.62 7.83
N ILE A 85 9.27 4.92 8.08
CA ILE A 85 9.93 5.84 7.14
C ILE A 85 11.40 5.47 6.95
N ASP A 86 12.13 5.24 8.05
CA ASP A 86 13.56 4.92 8.00
C ASP A 86 13.82 3.62 7.22
N MET A 87 13.04 2.58 7.46
CA MET A 87 13.16 1.32 6.73
C MET A 87 12.92 1.50 5.24
N ALA A 88 11.85 2.22 4.89
CA ALA A 88 11.52 2.50 3.50
C ALA A 88 12.63 3.28 2.79
N LEU A 89 13.11 4.36 3.41
CA LEU A 89 14.13 5.21 2.79
C LEU A 89 15.49 4.54 2.67
N ARG A 90 15.79 3.56 3.53
CA ARG A 90 17.01 2.75 3.44
C ARG A 90 16.89 1.59 2.45
N GLY A 91 15.70 1.36 1.90
CA GLY A 91 15.44 0.21 1.04
C GLY A 91 15.42 -1.13 1.79
N GLN A 92 15.21 -1.09 3.11
CA GLN A 92 15.11 -2.27 3.96
C GLN A 92 13.64 -2.57 4.23
N LEU A 93 13.20 -3.76 3.82
CA LEU A 93 11.80 -4.13 3.93
C LEU A 93 11.53 -4.96 5.19
N MET A 94 10.47 -4.60 5.92
CA MET A 94 9.96 -5.39 7.03
C MET A 94 9.30 -6.67 6.51
N PRO A 95 9.19 -7.73 7.34
CA PRO A 95 8.43 -8.92 6.94
C PRO A 95 6.99 -8.55 6.54
N PRO A 96 6.32 -9.39 5.72
CA PRO A 96 4.94 -9.11 5.32
C PRO A 96 4.02 -8.96 6.52
N LYS A 97 3.09 -8.01 6.44
CA LYS A 97 2.08 -7.78 7.48
C LYS A 97 2.67 -7.54 8.87
N THR A 98 3.72 -6.73 8.94
CA THR A 98 4.33 -6.31 10.23
C THR A 98 3.60 -5.12 10.83
N THR A 99 3.10 -4.21 10.00
CA THR A 99 2.43 -2.99 10.45
C THR A 99 0.96 -2.98 10.08
N ARG A 100 0.17 -2.31 10.93
CA ARG A 100 -1.21 -1.98 10.66
C ARG A 100 -1.38 -0.48 10.83
N HIS A 101 -1.82 0.19 9.78
CA HIS A 101 -2.12 1.62 9.81
C HIS A 101 -3.62 1.83 10.01
N VAL A 102 -3.98 2.72 10.92
CA VAL A 102 -5.36 3.09 11.21
C VAL A 102 -5.51 4.58 10.95
N LEU A 103 -6.48 4.94 10.10
CA LEU A 103 -6.79 6.31 9.75
C LEU A 103 -8.13 6.69 10.35
N GLU A 104 -8.20 7.88 10.97
CA GLU A 104 -9.46 8.42 11.48
C GLU A 104 -10.30 9.11 10.39
N MET A 105 -9.67 9.43 9.23
CA MET A 105 -10.39 9.92 8.07
C MET A 105 -10.96 8.76 7.24
N GLU A 106 -12.03 9.05 6.50
CA GLU A 106 -12.64 8.07 5.61
C GLU A 106 -11.74 7.77 4.40
N ILE A 107 -11.58 6.48 4.09
CA ILE A 107 -10.93 6.02 2.87
C ILE A 107 -12.02 5.73 1.87
N ARG A 108 -12.12 6.56 0.83
CA ARG A 108 -13.16 6.39 -0.19
C ARG A 108 -12.74 5.40 -1.26
N PRO A 109 -13.64 4.49 -1.67
CA PRO A 109 -13.37 3.63 -2.83
C PRO A 109 -13.14 4.47 -4.08
N VAL A 110 -12.22 4.01 -4.93
CA VAL A 110 -11.97 4.65 -6.23
C VAL A 110 -12.69 3.94 -7.37
N ASP A 111 -12.97 2.65 -7.22
CA ASP A 111 -13.70 1.82 -8.19
C ASP A 111 -13.27 2.07 -9.64
N LEU A 112 -11.96 2.08 -9.87
CA LEU A 112 -11.41 2.37 -11.19
C LEU A 112 -11.27 1.11 -12.03
N PRO A 113 -11.71 1.13 -13.30
CA PRO A 113 -11.49 0.00 -14.19
C PRO A 113 -10.01 -0.29 -14.37
N LEU A 114 -9.63 -1.55 -14.29
CA LEU A 114 -8.24 -1.98 -14.45
C LEU A 114 -7.68 -1.52 -15.81
N ARG A 115 -8.47 -1.62 -16.87
CA ARG A 115 -8.08 -1.16 -18.22
C ARG A 115 -7.66 0.31 -18.24
N PHE A 116 -8.32 1.15 -17.44
CA PHE A 116 -7.97 2.56 -17.33
C PHE A 116 -6.58 2.75 -16.72
N LEU A 117 -6.23 1.92 -15.74
CA LEU A 117 -4.93 1.99 -15.07
C LEU A 117 -3.80 1.45 -15.94
N LEU A 118 -4.11 0.52 -16.85
CA LEU A 118 -3.13 -0.12 -17.72
C LEU A 118 -2.89 0.65 -19.02
N ASN A 119 -3.91 1.29 -19.57
CA ASN A 119 -3.88 1.93 -20.89
C ASN A 119 -4.07 3.44 -20.77
N GLN A 120 -2.98 4.17 -20.85
CA GLN A 120 -2.96 5.63 -20.79
C GLN A 120 -2.47 6.24 -22.13
N ASP A 121 -3.08 5.79 -23.21
CA ASP A 121 -2.79 6.33 -24.55
C ASP A 121 -3.64 7.56 -24.85
#